data_4fe53bca0f5d76f5abf3b18445dd03a0
#
_entry.id   4fe53bca0f5d76f5abf3b18445dd03a0
#
_cell.length_a   1.000
_cell.length_b   1.000
_cell.length_c   1.000
_cell.angle_alpha   90.00
_cell.angle_beta   90.00
_cell.angle_gamma   90.00
#
_symmetry.space_group_name_H-M   'P 1'
#
loop_
_entity.id
_entity.type
_entity.pdbx_description
1 polymer ?
#
loop_
_entity_poly.entity_id
_entity_poly.type
_entity_poly.pdbx_seq_one_letter_code
_entity_poly.pdbx_strand_id
1 'polypeptide(L)'
;EKKQPELNDELAKKVGPFKSVDEMKADIVKYLDSLESNENEKRSANKVFQTVLDNMEVEIQDTMIEREANALKNEFVQKIAQSGLTWEQIVEKEGHDKIWAELKEEAKNRIKNSLMISEIAKLENLQITAEDLDAQFSELASMYGTDKTTILKEMSRTPGMIQSLSQQALSRKVTKFLVDNNTVKFIEK
;
A
#
# COMPACT_ATOMS: atom_id res chain seq x y z
N GLU A 1 15.65 -7.59 -41.12
CA GLU A 1 15.75 -8.52 -39.98
C GLU A 1 16.62 -7.89 -38.87
N LYS A 2 16.04 -7.67 -37.70
CA LYS A 2 16.81 -7.25 -36.53
C LYS A 2 17.58 -8.47 -36.04
N LYS A 3 18.88 -8.55 -36.32
CA LYS A 3 19.77 -9.57 -35.72
C LYS A 3 19.81 -9.32 -34.20
N GLN A 4 19.47 -10.33 -33.40
CA GLN A 4 19.73 -10.30 -31.99
C GLN A 4 21.24 -10.19 -31.74
N PRO A 5 21.71 -9.22 -30.92
CA PRO A 5 23.12 -9.11 -30.60
C PRO A 5 23.58 -10.35 -29.81
N GLU A 6 24.79 -10.80 -30.04
CA GLU A 6 25.40 -11.86 -29.25
C GLU A 6 25.65 -11.41 -27.81
N LEU A 7 25.37 -12.31 -26.87
CA LEU A 7 25.59 -12.05 -25.46
C LEU A 7 27.08 -12.17 -25.14
N ASN A 8 27.79 -11.05 -25.22
CA ASN A 8 29.22 -10.95 -24.96
C ASN A 8 29.54 -9.73 -24.07
N ASP A 9 30.81 -9.62 -23.65
CA ASP A 9 31.26 -8.55 -22.76
C ASP A 9 31.14 -7.15 -23.36
N GLU A 10 31.16 -7.04 -24.70
CA GLU A 10 30.92 -5.76 -25.38
C GLU A 10 29.45 -5.32 -25.25
N LEU A 11 28.54 -6.27 -25.33
CA LEU A 11 27.10 -6.00 -25.07
C LEU A 11 26.88 -5.61 -23.63
N ALA A 12 27.50 -6.32 -22.66
CA ALA A 12 27.39 -6.00 -21.24
C ALA A 12 27.81 -4.55 -20.93
N LYS A 13 28.94 -4.09 -21.52
CA LYS A 13 29.44 -2.71 -21.42
C LYS A 13 28.53 -1.67 -22.08
N LYS A 14 27.73 -2.04 -23.08
CA LYS A 14 26.79 -1.13 -23.74
C LYS A 14 25.49 -1.00 -23.02
N VAL A 15 25.05 -2.05 -22.29
CA VAL A 15 23.77 -2.09 -21.56
C VAL A 15 23.88 -1.40 -20.20
N GLY A 16 25.07 -1.43 -19.57
CA GLY A 16 25.26 -0.82 -18.25
C GLY A 16 26.74 -0.77 -17.84
N PRO A 17 27.04 -0.40 -16.61
CA PRO A 17 28.39 -0.27 -16.09
C PRO A 17 29.07 -1.62 -15.77
N PHE A 18 28.82 -2.65 -16.58
CA PHE A 18 29.32 -4.01 -16.38
C PHE A 18 30.59 -4.26 -17.16
N LYS A 19 31.54 -4.96 -16.54
CA LYS A 19 32.83 -5.31 -17.19
C LYS A 19 32.74 -6.61 -17.99
N SER A 20 31.81 -7.49 -17.61
CA SER A 20 31.60 -8.80 -18.26
C SER A 20 30.13 -9.21 -18.25
N VAL A 21 29.78 -10.21 -19.04
CA VAL A 21 28.48 -10.86 -19.04
C VAL A 21 28.18 -11.51 -17.69
N ASP A 22 29.19 -12.06 -17.01
CA ASP A 22 29.01 -12.72 -15.72
C ASP A 22 28.69 -11.69 -14.61
N GLU A 23 29.35 -10.52 -14.63
CA GLU A 23 29.02 -9.41 -13.73
C GLU A 23 27.59 -8.92 -13.94
N MET A 24 27.18 -8.74 -15.19
CA MET A 24 25.81 -8.36 -15.55
C MET A 24 24.79 -9.40 -15.07
N LYS A 25 25.05 -10.69 -15.28
CA LYS A 25 24.17 -11.77 -14.80
C LYS A 25 24.07 -11.79 -13.27
N ALA A 26 25.20 -11.65 -12.58
CA ALA A 26 25.22 -11.61 -11.10
C ALA A 26 24.41 -10.43 -10.55
N ASP A 27 24.48 -9.26 -11.19
CA ASP A 27 23.70 -8.09 -10.80
C ASP A 27 22.20 -8.30 -11.04
N ILE A 28 21.84 -8.88 -12.20
CA ILE A 28 20.44 -9.23 -12.50
C ILE A 28 19.90 -10.24 -11.48
N VAL A 29 20.66 -11.29 -11.15
CA VAL A 29 20.24 -12.26 -10.13
C VAL A 29 20.02 -11.56 -8.80
N LYS A 30 20.97 -10.74 -8.36
CA LYS A 30 20.86 -9.96 -7.11
C LYS A 30 19.65 -9.04 -7.09
N TYR A 31 19.35 -8.41 -8.22
CA TYR A 31 18.15 -7.59 -8.38
C TYR A 31 16.87 -8.42 -8.30
N LEU A 32 16.81 -9.57 -8.98
CA LEU A 32 15.66 -10.48 -8.93
C LEU A 32 15.44 -11.04 -7.52
N ASP A 33 16.51 -11.45 -6.83
CA ASP A 33 16.46 -11.91 -5.44
C ASP A 33 15.90 -10.82 -4.51
N SER A 34 16.31 -9.58 -4.72
CA SER A 34 15.78 -8.45 -3.95
C SER A 34 14.30 -8.17 -4.23
N LEU A 35 13.86 -8.30 -5.48
CA LEU A 35 12.45 -8.18 -5.85
C LEU A 35 11.61 -9.30 -5.23
N GLU A 36 12.10 -10.54 -5.29
CA GLU A 36 11.43 -11.69 -4.71
C GLU A 36 11.33 -11.56 -3.19
N SER A 37 12.40 -11.16 -2.51
CA SER A 37 12.40 -10.91 -1.07
C SER A 37 11.36 -9.87 -0.68
N ASN A 38 11.34 -8.73 -1.37
CA ASN A 38 10.37 -7.66 -1.12
C ASN A 38 8.92 -8.11 -1.37
N GLU A 39 8.69 -8.90 -2.42
CA GLU A 39 7.36 -9.42 -2.72
C GLU A 39 6.91 -10.46 -1.67
N ASN A 40 7.82 -11.32 -1.22
CA ASN A 40 7.55 -12.30 -0.17
C ASN A 40 7.28 -11.63 1.17
N GLU A 41 7.99 -10.55 1.52
CA GLU A 41 7.69 -9.74 2.70
C GLU A 41 6.28 -9.13 2.63
N LYS A 42 5.90 -8.55 1.49
CA LYS A 42 4.55 -8.00 1.28
C LYS A 42 3.47 -9.07 1.37
N ARG A 43 3.69 -10.24 0.76
CA ARG A 43 2.76 -11.37 0.82
C ARG A 43 2.60 -11.88 2.24
N SER A 44 3.71 -12.00 2.97
CA SER A 44 3.70 -12.40 4.39
C SER A 44 2.90 -11.41 5.23
N ALA A 45 3.20 -10.13 5.08
CA ALA A 45 2.51 -9.06 5.79
C ALA A 45 0.99 -9.07 5.52
N ASN A 46 0.61 -9.15 4.25
CA ASN A 46 -0.80 -9.23 3.86
C ASN A 46 -1.48 -10.49 4.41
N LYS A 47 -0.81 -11.64 4.36
CA LYS A 47 -1.38 -12.90 4.84
C LYS A 47 -1.59 -12.91 6.35
N VAL A 48 -0.61 -12.44 7.12
CA VAL A 48 -0.72 -12.32 8.58
C VAL A 48 -1.83 -11.35 8.94
N PHE A 49 -1.83 -10.16 8.34
CA PHE A 49 -2.84 -9.14 8.55
C PHE A 49 -4.26 -9.68 8.25
N GLN A 50 -4.45 -10.31 7.09
CA GLN A 50 -5.74 -10.87 6.70
C GLN A 50 -6.18 -12.00 7.65
N THR A 51 -5.25 -12.85 8.10
CA THR A 51 -5.57 -13.93 9.04
C THR A 51 -6.07 -13.38 10.38
N VAL A 52 -5.46 -12.32 10.90
CA VAL A 52 -5.94 -11.65 12.13
C VAL A 52 -7.30 -11.03 11.90
N LEU A 53 -7.49 -10.35 10.76
CA LEU A 53 -8.75 -9.71 10.39
C LEU A 53 -9.90 -10.72 10.25
N ASP A 54 -9.65 -11.88 9.63
CA ASP A 54 -10.64 -12.94 9.43
C ASP A 54 -11.10 -13.55 10.76
N ASN A 55 -10.20 -13.60 11.75
CA ASN A 55 -10.50 -14.10 13.10
C ASN A 55 -11.06 -13.03 14.05
N MET A 56 -11.15 -11.76 13.61
CA MET A 56 -11.69 -10.69 14.41
C MET A 56 -13.22 -10.68 14.35
N GLU A 57 -13.85 -10.75 15.50
CA GLU A 57 -15.28 -10.53 15.68
C GLU A 57 -15.53 -9.10 16.14
N VAL A 58 -16.31 -8.35 15.40
CA VAL A 58 -16.69 -6.97 15.73
C VAL A 58 -18.07 -6.65 15.19
N GLU A 59 -18.88 -6.04 16.02
CA GLU A 59 -20.18 -5.49 15.62
C GLU A 59 -19.99 -4.04 15.19
N ILE A 60 -20.33 -3.74 13.95
CA ILE A 60 -20.21 -2.39 13.36
C ILE A 60 -21.61 -1.86 13.15
N GLN A 61 -21.91 -0.68 13.72
CA GLN A 61 -23.21 -0.05 13.57
C GLN A 61 -23.45 0.41 12.13
N ASP A 62 -24.67 0.21 11.63
CA ASP A 62 -25.06 0.61 10.26
C ASP A 62 -24.80 2.08 9.97
N THR A 63 -24.99 2.96 10.96
CA THR A 63 -24.71 4.40 10.82
C THR A 63 -23.23 4.70 10.55
N MET A 64 -22.30 3.88 11.06
CA MET A 64 -20.88 4.00 10.77
C MET A 64 -20.61 3.55 9.34
N ILE A 65 -21.20 2.43 8.93
CA ILE A 65 -21.05 1.89 7.56
C ILE A 65 -21.58 2.90 6.54
N GLU A 66 -22.77 3.47 6.77
CA GLU A 66 -23.37 4.48 5.88
C GLU A 66 -22.48 5.72 5.74
N ARG A 67 -21.93 6.21 6.85
CA ARG A 67 -21.04 7.38 6.84
C ARG A 67 -19.76 7.12 6.05
N GLU A 68 -19.13 5.96 6.27
CA GLU A 68 -17.91 5.58 5.56
C GLU A 68 -18.18 5.28 4.08
N ALA A 69 -19.31 4.64 3.74
CA ALA A 69 -19.71 4.40 2.36
C ALA A 69 -19.92 5.71 1.59
N ASN A 70 -20.49 6.75 2.23
CA ASN A 70 -20.60 8.08 1.64
C ASN A 70 -19.22 8.73 1.42
N ALA A 71 -18.26 8.55 2.33
CA ALA A 71 -16.89 9.03 2.15
C ALA A 71 -16.22 8.32 0.95
N LEU A 72 -16.32 6.99 0.88
CA LEU A 72 -15.83 6.20 -0.24
C LEU A 72 -16.45 6.60 -1.58
N LYS A 73 -17.77 6.86 -1.59
CA LYS A 73 -18.45 7.39 -2.78
C LYS A 73 -17.82 8.70 -3.24
N ASN A 74 -17.56 9.64 -2.33
CA ASN A 74 -16.95 10.92 -2.68
C ASN A 74 -15.51 10.75 -3.21
N GLU A 75 -14.70 9.86 -2.60
CA GLU A 75 -13.38 9.51 -3.10
C GLU A 75 -13.47 8.90 -4.51
N PHE A 76 -14.42 8.00 -4.73
CA PHE A 76 -14.66 7.37 -6.03
C PHE A 76 -15.06 8.37 -7.10
N VAL A 77 -16.00 9.29 -6.78
CA VAL A 77 -16.44 10.37 -7.70
C VAL A 77 -15.26 11.25 -8.11
N GLN A 78 -14.40 11.64 -7.16
CA GLN A 78 -13.20 12.42 -7.49
C GLN A 78 -12.24 11.66 -8.41
N LYS A 79 -12.08 10.34 -8.16
CA LYS A 79 -11.20 9.50 -8.99
C LYS A 79 -11.72 9.32 -10.41
N ILE A 80 -13.01 9.06 -10.60
CA ILE A 80 -13.59 8.90 -11.94
C ILE A 80 -13.64 10.22 -12.72
N ALA A 81 -13.79 11.35 -12.03
CA ALA A 81 -13.75 12.68 -12.66
C ALA A 81 -12.40 12.96 -13.34
N GLN A 82 -11.29 12.43 -12.79
CA GLN A 82 -9.97 12.53 -13.44
C GLN A 82 -9.90 11.79 -14.79
N SER A 83 -10.76 10.78 -14.97
CA SER A 83 -10.89 10.03 -16.22
C SER A 83 -12.03 10.56 -17.12
N GLY A 84 -12.63 11.72 -16.77
CA GLY A 84 -13.71 12.35 -17.53
C GLY A 84 -15.06 11.64 -17.38
N LEU A 85 -15.22 10.77 -16.38
CA LEU A 85 -16.48 10.06 -16.11
C LEU A 85 -17.26 10.75 -14.99
N THR A 86 -18.60 10.59 -15.03
CA THR A 86 -19.49 11.08 -13.98
C THR A 86 -20.10 9.92 -13.18
N TRP A 87 -20.57 10.23 -11.98
CA TRP A 87 -21.29 9.27 -11.15
C TRP A 87 -22.53 8.70 -11.85
N GLU A 88 -23.28 9.55 -12.54
CA GLU A 88 -24.50 9.19 -13.25
C GLU A 88 -24.22 8.17 -14.36
N GLN A 89 -23.12 8.35 -15.11
CA GLN A 89 -22.71 7.41 -16.17
C GLN A 89 -22.34 6.04 -15.60
N ILE A 90 -21.69 5.99 -14.44
CA ILE A 90 -21.36 4.73 -13.80
C ILE A 90 -22.62 4.06 -13.26
N VAL A 91 -23.51 4.82 -12.61
CA VAL A 91 -24.77 4.29 -12.09
C VAL A 91 -25.68 3.77 -13.22
N GLU A 92 -25.73 4.45 -14.36
CA GLU A 92 -26.49 3.98 -15.53
C GLU A 92 -25.97 2.64 -16.07
N LYS A 93 -24.66 2.45 -16.05
CA LYS A 93 -24.00 1.24 -16.54
C LYS A 93 -24.07 0.06 -15.58
N GLU A 94 -23.82 0.29 -14.31
CA GLU A 94 -23.59 -0.77 -13.31
C GLU A 94 -24.80 -0.98 -12.37
N GLY A 95 -25.70 0.02 -12.27
CA GLY A 95 -26.81 0.03 -11.33
C GLY A 95 -26.46 0.62 -9.97
N HIS A 96 -27.31 1.54 -9.47
CA HIS A 96 -27.10 2.22 -8.19
C HIS A 96 -26.96 1.26 -7.01
N ASP A 97 -27.89 0.31 -6.90
CA ASP A 97 -27.97 -0.57 -5.73
C ASP A 97 -26.76 -1.51 -5.63
N LYS A 98 -26.25 -1.97 -6.80
CA LYS A 98 -25.04 -2.79 -6.85
C LYS A 98 -23.82 -2.00 -6.35
N ILE A 99 -23.59 -0.81 -6.92
CA ILE A 99 -22.45 0.03 -6.52
C ILE A 99 -22.54 0.39 -5.04
N TRP A 100 -23.75 0.72 -4.56
CA TRP A 100 -23.95 1.08 -3.17
C TRP A 100 -23.69 -0.09 -2.21
N ALA A 101 -24.08 -1.30 -2.58
CA ALA A 101 -23.77 -2.52 -1.82
C ALA A 101 -22.26 -2.78 -1.77
N GLU A 102 -21.55 -2.61 -2.87
CA GLU A 102 -20.08 -2.73 -2.94
C GLU A 102 -19.39 -1.68 -2.06
N LEU A 103 -19.84 -0.42 -2.11
CA LEU A 103 -19.32 0.65 -1.26
C LEU A 103 -19.57 0.38 0.23
N LYS A 104 -20.71 -0.18 0.61
CA LYS A 104 -20.99 -0.55 2.00
C LYS A 104 -20.11 -1.70 2.49
N GLU A 105 -19.88 -2.69 1.66
CA GLU A 105 -18.98 -3.81 2.02
C GLU A 105 -17.53 -3.31 2.16
N GLU A 106 -17.07 -2.47 1.25
CA GLU A 106 -15.75 -1.83 1.35
C GLU A 106 -15.65 -0.94 2.61
N ALA A 107 -16.70 -0.16 2.90
CA ALA A 107 -16.77 0.64 4.12
C ALA A 107 -16.66 -0.21 5.39
N LYS A 108 -17.38 -1.33 5.44
CA LYS A 108 -17.32 -2.28 6.54
C LYS A 108 -15.91 -2.84 6.72
N ASN A 109 -15.27 -3.25 5.64
CA ASN A 109 -13.90 -3.74 5.65
C ASN A 109 -12.91 -2.67 6.13
N ARG A 110 -13.05 -1.43 5.66
CA ARG A 110 -12.20 -0.30 6.05
C ARG A 110 -12.33 0.03 7.54
N ILE A 111 -13.56 0.03 8.06
CA ILE A 111 -13.83 0.21 9.49
C ILE A 111 -13.21 -0.94 10.29
N LYS A 112 -13.44 -2.19 9.88
CA LYS A 112 -12.89 -3.38 10.54
C LYS A 112 -11.37 -3.33 10.63
N ASN A 113 -10.70 -2.98 9.52
CA ASN A 113 -9.26 -2.78 9.45
C ASN A 113 -8.78 -1.71 10.44
N SER A 114 -9.45 -0.55 10.47
CA SER A 114 -9.10 0.56 11.36
C SER A 114 -9.26 0.20 12.83
N LEU A 115 -10.33 -0.50 13.18
CA LEU A 115 -10.57 -0.98 14.56
C LEU A 115 -9.50 -2.00 14.98
N MET A 116 -9.16 -2.96 14.11
CA MET A 116 -8.11 -3.94 14.37
C MET A 116 -6.77 -3.27 14.64
N ILE A 117 -6.35 -2.35 13.77
CA ILE A 117 -5.09 -1.61 13.93
C ILE A 117 -5.07 -0.84 15.25
N SER A 118 -6.17 -0.15 15.56
CA SER A 118 -6.29 0.65 16.79
C SER A 118 -6.22 -0.21 18.03
N GLU A 119 -6.91 -1.35 18.05
CA GLU A 119 -6.94 -2.23 19.22
C GLU A 119 -5.60 -2.94 19.43
N ILE A 120 -4.95 -3.45 18.36
CA ILE A 120 -3.61 -4.03 18.47
C ILE A 120 -2.62 -2.98 18.96
N ALA A 121 -2.65 -1.77 18.39
CA ALA A 121 -1.75 -0.70 18.81
C ALA A 121 -1.91 -0.37 20.31
N LYS A 122 -3.14 -0.37 20.80
CA LYS A 122 -3.45 -0.13 22.21
C LYS A 122 -2.97 -1.28 23.10
N LEU A 123 -3.27 -2.52 22.74
CA LEU A 123 -2.91 -3.71 23.54
C LEU A 123 -1.38 -3.88 23.63
N GLU A 124 -0.68 -3.61 22.55
CA GLU A 124 0.78 -3.78 22.44
C GLU A 124 1.55 -2.47 22.72
N ASN A 125 0.87 -1.40 23.16
CA ASN A 125 1.45 -0.09 23.44
C ASN A 125 2.27 0.49 22.25
N LEU A 126 1.84 0.23 21.02
CA LEU A 126 2.50 0.74 19.81
C LEU A 126 2.10 2.20 19.59
N GLN A 127 3.05 3.10 19.81
CA GLN A 127 2.85 4.52 19.60
C GLN A 127 3.66 4.99 18.38
N ILE A 128 3.12 5.96 17.66
CA ILE A 128 3.83 6.61 16.57
C ILE A 128 4.86 7.56 17.16
N THR A 129 6.09 7.46 16.70
CA THR A 129 7.19 8.35 17.09
C THR A 129 7.45 9.39 16.01
N ALA A 130 8.27 10.39 16.33
CA ALA A 130 8.71 11.37 15.35
C ALA A 130 9.52 10.71 14.21
N GLU A 131 10.28 9.67 14.54
CA GLU A 131 11.07 8.89 13.58
C GLU A 131 10.16 8.12 12.60
N ASP A 132 9.03 7.56 13.08
CA ASP A 132 8.05 6.88 12.22
C ASP A 132 7.48 7.85 11.17
N LEU A 133 7.15 9.06 11.58
CA LEU A 133 6.65 10.11 10.68
C LEU A 133 7.74 10.63 9.74
N ASP A 134 8.96 10.81 10.23
CA ASP A 134 10.10 11.25 9.42
C ASP A 134 10.42 10.24 8.30
N ALA A 135 10.32 8.94 8.60
CA ALA A 135 10.46 7.88 7.61
C ALA A 135 9.38 7.98 6.51
N GLN A 136 8.11 8.25 6.88
CA GLN A 136 7.02 8.45 5.92
C GLN A 136 7.27 9.66 5.02
N PHE A 137 7.69 10.80 5.60
CA PHE A 137 8.02 11.99 4.83
C PHE A 137 9.20 11.76 3.89
N SER A 138 10.20 10.98 4.32
CA SER A 138 11.36 10.63 3.48
C SER A 138 10.95 9.78 2.27
N GLU A 139 10.07 8.81 2.50
CA GLU A 139 9.56 7.92 1.44
C GLU A 139 8.73 8.71 0.42
N LEU A 140 7.82 9.58 0.89
CA LEU A 140 7.04 10.46 0.02
C LEU A 140 7.94 11.41 -0.78
N ALA A 141 8.93 12.03 -0.13
CA ALA A 141 9.87 12.92 -0.80
C ALA A 141 10.64 12.19 -1.91
N SER A 142 11.09 10.96 -1.64
CA SER A 142 11.75 10.11 -2.63
C SER A 142 10.81 9.74 -3.79
N MET A 143 9.56 9.37 -3.48
CA MET A 143 8.57 8.97 -4.49
C MET A 143 8.19 10.12 -5.42
N TYR A 144 8.08 11.35 -4.89
CA TYR A 144 7.76 12.54 -5.68
C TYR A 144 9.01 13.28 -6.22
N GLY A 145 10.22 12.77 -5.98
CA GLY A 145 11.45 13.42 -6.43
C GLY A 145 11.67 14.82 -5.83
N THR A 146 11.25 15.05 -4.58
CA THR A 146 11.30 16.33 -3.90
C THR A 146 11.96 16.20 -2.52
N ASP A 147 12.09 17.29 -1.78
CA ASP A 147 12.61 17.29 -0.42
C ASP A 147 11.49 17.18 0.64
N LYS A 148 11.86 16.73 1.85
CA LYS A 148 10.93 16.58 2.98
C LYS A 148 10.24 17.88 3.38
N THR A 149 10.95 19.01 3.27
CA THR A 149 10.43 20.32 3.69
C THR A 149 9.27 20.73 2.80
N THR A 150 9.40 20.46 1.50
CA THR A 150 8.35 20.69 0.52
C THR A 150 7.13 19.80 0.80
N ILE A 151 7.33 18.51 1.08
CA ILE A 151 6.24 17.59 1.46
C ILE A 151 5.53 18.10 2.72
N LEU A 152 6.27 18.41 3.77
CA LEU A 152 5.71 18.93 5.02
C LEU A 152 4.88 20.20 4.81
N LYS A 153 5.37 21.12 3.98
CA LYS A 153 4.68 22.38 3.68
C LYS A 153 3.37 22.14 2.93
N GLU A 154 3.37 21.27 1.94
CA GLU A 154 2.15 20.94 1.18
C GLU A 154 1.13 20.19 2.04
N MET A 155 1.60 19.26 2.89
CA MET A 155 0.73 18.51 3.78
C MET A 155 0.11 19.37 4.90
N SER A 156 0.88 20.35 5.42
CA SER A 156 0.35 21.28 6.43
C SER A 156 -0.78 22.17 5.89
N ARG A 157 -0.84 22.35 4.57
CA ARG A 157 -1.90 23.11 3.90
C ARG A 157 -3.18 22.33 3.69
N THR A 158 -3.10 21.00 3.77
CA THR A 158 -4.24 20.12 3.50
C THR A 158 -4.77 19.56 4.84
N PRO A 159 -5.96 19.98 5.29
CA PRO A 159 -6.55 19.47 6.53
C PRO A 159 -6.67 17.94 6.51
N GLY A 160 -6.28 17.30 7.61
CA GLY A 160 -6.39 15.84 7.77
C GLY A 160 -5.25 15.02 7.14
N MET A 161 -4.37 15.62 6.33
CA MET A 161 -3.30 14.88 5.65
C MET A 161 -2.26 14.31 6.64
N ILE A 162 -1.87 15.09 7.65
CA ILE A 162 -0.97 14.63 8.72
C ILE A 162 -1.62 13.50 9.52
N GLN A 163 -2.92 13.59 9.78
CA GLN A 163 -3.65 12.52 10.47
C GLN A 163 -3.70 11.23 9.63
N SER A 164 -3.93 11.35 8.32
CA SER A 164 -3.90 10.22 7.40
C SER A 164 -2.52 9.54 7.39
N LEU A 165 -1.43 10.32 7.33
CA LEU A 165 -0.07 9.77 7.44
C LEU A 165 0.20 9.10 8.77
N SER A 166 -0.28 9.69 9.86
CA SER A 166 -0.15 9.07 11.18
C SER A 166 -0.86 7.72 11.24
N GLN A 167 -2.04 7.60 10.65
CA GLN A 167 -2.76 6.33 10.54
C GLN A 167 -2.01 5.31 9.65
N GLN A 168 -1.42 5.76 8.54
CA GLN A 168 -0.60 4.89 7.69
C GLN A 168 0.66 4.41 8.43
N ALA A 169 1.35 5.29 9.16
CA ALA A 169 2.50 4.92 9.98
C ALA A 169 2.12 3.90 11.06
N LEU A 170 0.98 4.10 11.73
CA LEU A 170 0.46 3.15 12.72
C LEU A 170 0.14 1.79 12.09
N SER A 171 -0.53 1.79 10.95
CA SER A 171 -0.84 0.57 10.20
C SER A 171 0.42 -0.21 9.84
N ARG A 172 1.46 0.46 9.34
CA ARG A 172 2.75 -0.17 9.05
C ARG A 172 3.42 -0.75 10.29
N LYS A 173 3.38 0.00 11.40
CA LYS A 173 3.97 -0.43 12.67
C LYS A 173 3.27 -1.67 13.23
N VAL A 174 1.94 -1.69 13.19
CA VAL A 174 1.13 -2.84 13.59
C VAL A 174 1.38 -4.03 12.66
N THR A 175 1.40 -3.80 11.34
CA THR A 175 1.68 -4.87 10.37
C THR A 175 3.07 -5.47 10.59
N LYS A 176 4.09 -4.64 10.81
CA LYS A 176 5.44 -5.10 11.14
C LYS A 176 5.46 -5.91 12.43
N PHE A 177 4.81 -5.42 13.50
CA PHE A 177 4.69 -6.14 14.76
C PHE A 177 4.05 -7.52 14.56
N LEU A 178 2.97 -7.60 13.77
CA LEU A 178 2.30 -8.86 13.47
C LEU A 178 3.21 -9.83 12.71
N VAL A 179 3.98 -9.35 11.74
CA VAL A 179 4.93 -10.19 10.99
C VAL A 179 6.06 -10.67 11.89
N ASP A 180 6.66 -9.78 12.68
CA ASP A 180 7.79 -10.10 13.56
C ASP A 180 7.42 -11.12 14.65
N ASN A 181 6.14 -11.18 15.06
CA ASN A 181 5.63 -12.07 16.11
C ASN A 181 4.89 -13.31 15.56
N ASN A 182 4.92 -13.55 14.25
CA ASN A 182 4.31 -14.71 13.62
C ASN A 182 5.27 -15.46 12.70
N THR A 183 5.11 -16.77 12.61
CA THR A 183 5.90 -17.58 11.68
C THR A 183 5.14 -17.79 10.38
N VAL A 184 5.67 -17.24 9.29
CA VAL A 184 5.12 -17.45 7.94
C VAL A 184 5.92 -18.56 7.25
N LYS A 185 5.22 -19.59 6.75
CA LYS A 185 5.81 -20.66 5.96
C LYS A 185 5.39 -20.52 4.50
N PHE A 186 6.35 -20.40 3.62
CA PHE A 186 6.12 -20.47 2.18
C PHE A 186 6.07 -21.95 1.76
N ILE A 187 5.02 -22.33 1.06
CA ILE A 187 4.87 -23.66 0.50
C ILE A 187 4.98 -23.51 -1.00
N GLU A 188 6.05 -24.05 -1.58
CA GLU A 188 6.17 -24.18 -3.03
C GLU A 188 5.04 -25.12 -3.52
N LYS A 189 4.34 -24.68 -4.58
CA LYS A 189 3.30 -25.49 -5.25
C LYS A 189 3.88 -26.15 -6.47
#